data_2094f729e9bd5855b65878204c82cb72
#
_entry.id   2094f729e9bd5855b65878204c82cb72
#
_cell.length_a   1.000
_cell.length_b   1.000
_cell.length_c   1.000
_cell.angle_alpha   90.00
_cell.angle_beta   90.00
_cell.angle_gamma   90.00
#
_symmetry.space_group_name_H-M   'P 1'
#
loop_
_entity.id
_entity.type
_entity.pdbx_description
1 polymer ?
#
loop_
_entity_poly.entity_id
_entity_poly.type
_entity_poly.pdbx_seq_one_letter_code
_entity_poly.pdbx_strand_id
1 'polypeptide(L)'
;MNDLSESFSVPRSILITGCSSGIGASAAHILRGRNWRVFPAARKQEDVDRLSEMGFEAVRLDYEDAGSIEAAAETVLEWTDGKLDAVFNNGAYAVPGALEDIPTEAMRALFEANFIGWHDLTRQLLPSMRANGAGRIVQCSSVLGFVALKYRGAYTASKFALEAYTDTLRQELAGTGILVSLIEPGPIDTKFTENTLANFDRWIGDDGLKSSAHRATYEKRRVRMESGEPGPFKLQPEAVVKRLVHALEAKRPKARYHVTVPTTVMAVAKRVLPTSLLDRLCIWAADGEE
;
A
#
# COMPACT_ATOMS: atom_id res chain seq x y z
N MET A 1 -31.12 -39.51 12.07
CA MET A 1 -30.61 -38.34 12.82
C MET A 1 -29.29 -37.98 12.19
N ASN A 2 -29.34 -37.01 11.26
CA ASN A 2 -28.13 -36.51 10.62
C ASN A 2 -27.53 -35.45 11.57
N ASP A 3 -26.36 -35.77 12.06
CA ASP A 3 -25.53 -34.89 12.87
C ASP A 3 -24.95 -33.80 11.95
N LEU A 4 -25.68 -32.70 11.83
CA LEU A 4 -25.18 -31.45 11.22
C LEU A 4 -24.36 -30.70 12.25
N SER A 5 -23.24 -31.24 12.68
CA SER A 5 -22.17 -30.46 13.28
C SER A 5 -21.50 -29.67 12.16
N GLU A 6 -22.10 -28.56 11.73
CA GLU A 6 -21.36 -27.49 11.06
C GLU A 6 -20.23 -27.07 12.01
N SER A 7 -19.03 -27.53 11.72
CA SER A 7 -17.83 -27.00 12.36
C SER A 7 -17.74 -25.53 11.98
N PHE A 8 -18.18 -24.65 12.84
CA PHE A 8 -17.92 -23.23 12.77
C PHE A 8 -16.39 -23.06 12.88
N SER A 9 -15.70 -23.11 11.75
CA SER A 9 -14.29 -22.78 11.72
C SER A 9 -14.16 -21.31 12.18
N VAL A 10 -13.30 -21.07 13.15
CA VAL A 10 -12.98 -19.71 13.61
C VAL A 10 -12.67 -18.86 12.38
N PRO A 11 -13.30 -17.68 12.22
CA PRO A 11 -13.02 -16.80 11.09
C PRO A 11 -11.53 -16.46 11.03
N ARG A 12 -10.93 -16.54 9.84
CA ARG A 12 -9.57 -16.07 9.62
C ARG A 12 -9.47 -14.59 9.93
N SER A 13 -8.33 -14.17 10.47
CA SER A 13 -8.08 -12.82 10.96
C SER A 13 -7.09 -12.05 10.09
N ILE A 14 -7.30 -10.75 9.93
CA ILE A 14 -6.42 -9.88 9.14
C ILE A 14 -6.30 -8.48 9.72
N LEU A 15 -5.07 -7.99 9.85
CA LEU A 15 -4.78 -6.57 10.08
C LEU A 15 -4.61 -5.87 8.73
N ILE A 16 -5.36 -4.78 8.51
CA ILE A 16 -5.30 -3.97 7.29
C ILE A 16 -4.93 -2.54 7.66
N THR A 17 -3.87 -2.00 7.08
CA THR A 17 -3.45 -0.62 7.35
C THR A 17 -3.97 0.38 6.32
N GLY A 18 -4.10 1.65 6.72
CA GLY A 18 -4.57 2.70 5.84
C GLY A 18 -6.04 2.58 5.46
N CYS A 19 -6.89 2.26 6.44
CA CYS A 19 -8.33 2.01 6.24
C CYS A 19 -9.21 3.26 6.35
N SER A 20 -8.64 4.46 6.47
CA SER A 20 -9.43 5.70 6.50
C SER A 20 -10.22 5.95 5.20
N SER A 21 -9.75 5.41 4.05
CA SER A 21 -10.39 5.55 2.74
C SER A 21 -9.82 4.57 1.71
N GLY A 22 -10.31 4.63 0.47
CA GLY A 22 -9.73 3.97 -0.70
C GLY A 22 -9.58 2.46 -0.58
N ILE A 23 -8.41 1.94 -0.94
CA ILE A 23 -8.14 0.49 -1.01
C ILE A 23 -8.33 -0.18 0.35
N GLY A 24 -7.80 0.41 1.43
CA GLY A 24 -7.88 -0.18 2.77
C GLY A 24 -9.33 -0.26 3.28
N ALA A 25 -10.11 0.80 3.11
CA ALA A 25 -11.52 0.81 3.50
C ALA A 25 -12.34 -0.20 2.70
N SER A 26 -12.16 -0.23 1.35
CA SER A 26 -12.82 -1.22 0.49
C SER A 26 -12.44 -2.65 0.87
N ALA A 27 -11.16 -2.90 1.18
CA ALA A 27 -10.66 -4.20 1.62
C ALA A 27 -11.31 -4.63 2.94
N ALA A 28 -11.40 -3.73 3.92
CA ALA A 28 -12.02 -4.02 5.22
C ALA A 28 -13.48 -4.46 5.06
N HIS A 29 -14.26 -3.72 4.30
CA HIS A 29 -15.67 -4.05 4.07
C HIS A 29 -15.86 -5.37 3.30
N ILE A 30 -15.12 -5.57 2.22
CA ILE A 30 -15.26 -6.77 1.40
C ILE A 30 -14.82 -8.03 2.15
N LEU A 31 -13.71 -7.97 2.90
CA LEU A 31 -13.21 -9.12 3.64
C LEU A 31 -14.12 -9.46 4.83
N ARG A 32 -14.69 -8.47 5.53
CA ARG A 32 -15.72 -8.73 6.55
C ARG A 32 -16.94 -9.44 5.94
N GLY A 33 -17.40 -9.02 4.77
CA GLY A 33 -18.48 -9.70 4.03
C GLY A 33 -18.11 -11.13 3.57
N ARG A 34 -16.83 -11.50 3.60
CA ARG A 34 -16.30 -12.83 3.30
C ARG A 34 -15.96 -13.66 4.55
N ASN A 35 -16.50 -13.28 5.69
CA ASN A 35 -16.30 -13.95 6.96
C ASN A 35 -14.84 -13.90 7.47
N TRP A 36 -14.11 -12.80 7.21
CA TRP A 36 -12.86 -12.50 7.88
C TRP A 36 -13.11 -11.65 9.12
N ARG A 37 -12.41 -11.93 10.22
CA ARG A 37 -12.28 -11.01 11.36
C ARG A 37 -11.26 -9.95 10.97
N VAL A 38 -11.72 -8.74 10.71
CA VAL A 38 -10.90 -7.66 10.15
C VAL A 38 -10.57 -6.64 11.21
N PHE A 39 -9.30 -6.34 11.37
CA PHE A 39 -8.76 -5.27 12.20
C PHE A 39 -8.29 -4.12 11.30
N PRO A 40 -9.17 -3.16 10.96
CA PRO A 40 -8.76 -2.02 10.16
C PRO A 40 -7.96 -1.04 11.01
N ALA A 41 -6.81 -0.59 10.49
CA ALA A 41 -5.98 0.41 11.14
C ALA A 41 -6.00 1.73 10.40
N ALA A 42 -6.02 2.83 11.16
CA ALA A 42 -5.93 4.19 10.64
C ALA A 42 -5.00 5.04 11.53
N ARG A 43 -4.40 6.09 10.93
CA ARG A 43 -3.44 6.95 11.61
C ARG A 43 -4.10 7.88 12.61
N LYS A 44 -5.20 8.51 12.22
CA LYS A 44 -5.91 9.49 13.04
C LYS A 44 -6.95 8.79 13.90
N GLN A 45 -7.07 9.23 15.16
CA GLN A 45 -8.04 8.67 16.10
C GLN A 45 -9.48 8.84 15.60
N GLU A 46 -9.82 9.97 14.99
CA GLU A 46 -11.15 10.20 14.40
C GLU A 46 -11.56 9.17 13.33
N ASP A 47 -10.58 8.66 12.56
CA ASP A 47 -10.82 7.59 11.57
C ASP A 47 -10.99 6.22 12.27
N VAL A 48 -10.26 5.97 13.35
CA VAL A 48 -10.42 4.76 14.18
C VAL A 48 -11.80 4.73 14.83
N ASP A 49 -12.23 5.85 15.40
CA ASP A 49 -13.55 5.97 16.05
C ASP A 49 -14.67 5.71 15.03
N ARG A 50 -14.58 6.31 13.85
CA ARG A 50 -15.54 6.07 12.75
C ARG A 50 -15.57 4.59 12.31
N LEU A 51 -14.41 3.93 12.21
CA LEU A 51 -14.34 2.49 11.86
C LEU A 51 -14.97 1.64 12.99
N SER A 52 -14.77 2.02 14.25
CA SER A 52 -15.38 1.35 15.40
C SER A 52 -16.91 1.52 15.44
N GLU A 53 -17.42 2.71 15.11
CA GLU A 53 -18.85 2.97 14.95
C GLU A 53 -19.49 2.11 13.83
N MET A 54 -18.71 1.75 12.79
CA MET A 54 -19.13 0.80 11.75
C MET A 54 -19.08 -0.67 12.20
N GLY A 55 -18.72 -0.93 13.46
CA GLY A 55 -18.66 -2.27 14.06
C GLY A 55 -17.39 -3.05 13.71
N PHE A 56 -16.29 -2.38 13.45
CA PHE A 56 -14.97 -3.01 13.35
C PHE A 56 -14.21 -2.95 14.67
N GLU A 57 -13.34 -3.92 14.91
CA GLU A 57 -12.29 -3.87 15.92
C GLU A 57 -11.11 -3.06 15.35
N ALA A 58 -11.23 -1.73 15.41
CA ALA A 58 -10.27 -0.82 14.78
C ALA A 58 -9.12 -0.47 15.72
N VAL A 59 -7.91 -0.28 15.16
CA VAL A 59 -6.72 0.12 15.93
C VAL A 59 -6.08 1.39 15.33
N ARG A 60 -5.48 2.22 16.20
CA ARG A 60 -4.66 3.32 15.74
C ARG A 60 -3.29 2.80 15.32
N LEU A 61 -2.84 3.14 14.10
CA LEU A 61 -1.52 2.80 13.62
C LEU A 61 -0.96 3.95 12.75
N ASP A 62 0.11 4.56 13.23
CA ASP A 62 0.91 5.53 12.48
C ASP A 62 2.28 4.92 12.22
N TYR A 63 2.64 4.76 10.95
CA TYR A 63 3.92 4.18 10.56
C TYR A 63 5.15 5.06 10.87
N GLU A 64 4.94 6.36 11.12
CA GLU A 64 5.99 7.28 11.55
C GLU A 64 6.20 7.27 13.08
N ASP A 65 5.45 6.45 13.82
CA ASP A 65 5.46 6.34 15.29
C ASP A 65 5.63 4.87 15.71
N ALA A 66 6.84 4.50 16.09
CA ALA A 66 7.18 3.13 16.51
C ALA A 66 6.33 2.65 17.69
N GLY A 67 6.00 3.52 18.64
CA GLY A 67 5.13 3.17 19.76
C GLY A 67 3.70 2.88 19.32
N SER A 68 3.20 3.59 18.29
CA SER A 68 1.90 3.31 17.68
C SER A 68 1.88 1.96 16.94
N ILE A 69 2.97 1.60 16.28
CA ILE A 69 3.11 0.30 15.59
C ILE A 69 3.11 -0.83 16.61
N GLU A 70 3.90 -0.70 17.69
CA GLU A 70 3.99 -1.69 18.77
C GLU A 70 2.64 -1.91 19.43
N ALA A 71 1.97 -0.83 19.87
CA ALA A 71 0.66 -0.91 20.51
C ALA A 71 -0.40 -1.56 19.61
N ALA A 72 -0.40 -1.25 18.30
CA ALA A 72 -1.33 -1.85 17.35
C ALA A 72 -1.06 -3.35 17.15
N ALA A 73 0.22 -3.75 17.04
CA ALA A 73 0.61 -5.14 16.89
C ALA A 73 0.25 -5.96 18.13
N GLU A 74 0.58 -5.46 19.32
CA GLU A 74 0.24 -6.10 20.62
C GLU A 74 -1.27 -6.27 20.76
N THR A 75 -2.05 -5.21 20.53
CA THR A 75 -3.52 -5.24 20.64
C THR A 75 -4.12 -6.31 19.72
N VAL A 76 -3.70 -6.35 18.45
CA VAL A 76 -4.25 -7.33 17.49
C VAL A 76 -3.81 -8.76 17.84
N LEU A 77 -2.58 -8.95 18.32
CA LEU A 77 -2.11 -10.26 18.76
C LEU A 77 -2.83 -10.73 20.02
N GLU A 78 -3.12 -9.82 20.97
CA GLU A 78 -3.95 -10.13 22.14
C GLU A 78 -5.38 -10.54 21.73
N TRP A 79 -6.03 -9.77 20.87
CA TRP A 79 -7.39 -10.07 20.40
C TRP A 79 -7.50 -11.37 19.59
N THR A 80 -6.39 -11.87 19.07
CA THR A 80 -6.34 -13.12 18.29
C THR A 80 -5.68 -14.29 19.04
N ASP A 81 -5.37 -14.15 20.33
CA ASP A 81 -4.60 -15.14 21.11
C ASP A 81 -3.29 -15.55 20.37
N GLY A 82 -2.62 -14.58 19.77
CA GLY A 82 -1.42 -14.81 18.98
C GLY A 82 -1.65 -15.56 17.65
N LYS A 83 -2.87 -15.60 17.11
CA LYS A 83 -3.21 -16.37 15.88
C LYS A 83 -3.65 -15.47 14.73
N LEU A 84 -2.93 -14.37 14.50
CA LEU A 84 -3.20 -13.52 13.34
C LEU A 84 -2.81 -14.24 12.03
N ASP A 85 -3.80 -14.44 11.14
CA ASP A 85 -3.60 -15.17 9.87
C ASP A 85 -2.97 -14.32 8.78
N ALA A 86 -3.24 -13.00 8.76
CA ALA A 86 -2.78 -12.15 7.67
C ALA A 86 -2.50 -10.71 8.08
N VAL A 87 -1.61 -10.07 7.33
CA VAL A 87 -1.43 -8.61 7.33
C VAL A 87 -1.45 -8.08 5.90
N PHE A 88 -2.17 -6.98 5.69
CA PHE A 88 -2.14 -6.20 4.46
C PHE A 88 -1.58 -4.81 4.75
N ASN A 89 -0.29 -4.62 4.46
CA ASN A 89 0.36 -3.32 4.50
C ASN A 89 -0.07 -2.51 3.28
N ASN A 90 -0.84 -1.45 3.50
CA ASN A 90 -1.45 -0.64 2.46
C ASN A 90 -1.31 0.87 2.70
N GLY A 91 -1.27 1.31 3.95
CA GLY A 91 -1.16 2.73 4.29
C GLY A 91 0.13 3.36 3.78
N ALA A 92 0.03 4.29 2.84
CA ALA A 92 1.17 4.99 2.23
C ALA A 92 0.73 6.35 1.68
N TYR A 93 1.71 7.23 1.42
CA TYR A 93 1.47 8.50 0.75
C TYR A 93 2.59 8.81 -0.26
N ALA A 94 2.42 9.86 -1.07
CA ALA A 94 3.44 10.35 -1.98
C ALA A 94 3.76 11.83 -1.72
N VAL A 95 5.02 12.18 -1.97
CA VAL A 95 5.48 13.58 -2.09
C VAL A 95 5.87 13.76 -3.55
N PRO A 96 5.08 14.52 -4.33
CA PRO A 96 5.40 14.80 -5.73
C PRO A 96 6.40 15.94 -5.82
N GLY A 97 7.29 15.87 -6.82
CA GLY A 97 8.27 16.92 -7.09
C GLY A 97 9.50 16.37 -7.79
N ALA A 98 10.30 17.26 -8.37
CA ALA A 98 11.63 16.94 -8.85
C ALA A 98 12.51 16.55 -7.66
N LEU A 99 13.41 15.58 -7.83
CA LEU A 99 14.22 15.09 -6.69
C LEU A 99 15.09 16.20 -6.06
N GLU A 100 15.51 17.17 -6.84
CA GLU A 100 16.29 18.32 -6.35
C GLU A 100 15.48 19.27 -5.47
N ASP A 101 14.15 19.27 -5.59
CA ASP A 101 13.25 20.13 -4.81
C ASP A 101 12.69 19.41 -3.57
N ILE A 102 12.89 18.09 -3.44
CA ILE A 102 12.39 17.31 -2.30
C ILE A 102 13.30 17.52 -1.09
N PRO A 103 12.83 18.14 0.00
CA PRO A 103 13.62 18.24 1.23
C PRO A 103 14.02 16.87 1.77
N THR A 104 15.21 16.78 2.36
CA THR A 104 15.71 15.52 2.95
C THR A 104 14.76 14.98 4.04
N GLU A 105 14.15 15.89 4.81
CA GLU A 105 13.17 15.55 5.85
C GLU A 105 11.91 14.93 5.26
N ALA A 106 11.43 15.43 4.10
CA ALA A 106 10.31 14.83 3.38
C ALA A 106 10.63 13.43 2.89
N MET A 107 11.87 13.22 2.40
CA MET A 107 12.34 11.90 1.99
C MET A 107 12.38 10.93 3.17
N ARG A 108 12.90 11.35 4.33
CA ARG A 108 12.93 10.53 5.55
C ARG A 108 11.53 10.15 6.01
N ALA A 109 10.64 11.14 6.19
CA ALA A 109 9.28 10.89 6.62
C ALA A 109 8.53 9.95 5.66
N LEU A 110 8.74 10.10 4.34
CA LEU A 110 8.17 9.21 3.34
C LEU A 110 8.67 7.77 3.48
N PHE A 111 9.96 7.58 3.73
CA PHE A 111 10.53 6.25 3.94
C PHE A 111 10.08 5.63 5.25
N GLU A 112 9.95 6.41 6.33
CA GLU A 112 9.34 5.92 7.57
C GLU A 112 7.93 5.37 7.31
N ALA A 113 7.05 6.17 6.68
CA ALA A 113 5.66 5.79 6.44
C ALA A 113 5.48 4.65 5.42
N ASN A 114 6.28 4.63 4.33
CA ASN A 114 6.05 3.72 3.20
C ASN A 114 6.90 2.46 3.22
N PHE A 115 7.91 2.39 4.09
CA PHE A 115 8.88 1.29 4.08
C PHE A 115 9.31 0.85 5.50
N ILE A 116 9.90 1.74 6.31
CA ILE A 116 10.49 1.36 7.60
C ILE A 116 9.39 0.92 8.57
N GLY A 117 8.30 1.68 8.69
CA GLY A 117 7.17 1.29 9.54
C GLY A 117 6.50 -0.01 9.08
N TRP A 118 6.48 -0.30 7.77
CA TRP A 118 5.97 -1.59 7.27
C TRP A 118 6.90 -2.75 7.64
N HIS A 119 8.22 -2.52 7.59
CA HIS A 119 9.20 -3.48 8.08
C HIS A 119 8.99 -3.74 9.57
N ASP A 120 8.86 -2.68 10.38
CA ASP A 120 8.71 -2.81 11.82
C ASP A 120 7.43 -3.57 12.20
N LEU A 121 6.28 -3.22 11.63
CA LEU A 121 5.03 -3.96 11.83
C LEU A 121 5.17 -5.44 11.42
N THR A 122 5.77 -5.70 10.25
CA THR A 122 5.98 -7.07 9.76
C THR A 122 6.87 -7.86 10.70
N ARG A 123 7.96 -7.24 11.21
CA ARG A 123 8.89 -7.85 12.16
C ARG A 123 8.19 -8.23 13.47
N GLN A 124 7.29 -7.41 13.95
CA GLN A 124 6.54 -7.66 15.19
C GLN A 124 5.48 -8.75 15.04
N LEU A 125 4.82 -8.88 13.89
CA LEU A 125 3.80 -9.90 13.64
C LEU A 125 4.38 -11.27 13.23
N LEU A 126 5.57 -11.30 12.66
CA LEU A 126 6.17 -12.50 12.10
C LEU A 126 6.42 -13.65 13.11
N PRO A 127 6.85 -13.38 14.37
CA PRO A 127 7.02 -14.45 15.36
C PRO A 127 5.73 -15.23 15.63
N SER A 128 4.58 -14.56 15.70
CA SER A 128 3.27 -15.19 15.85
C SER A 128 2.93 -16.08 14.65
N MET A 129 3.10 -15.59 13.42
CA MET A 129 2.88 -16.39 12.21
C MET A 129 3.80 -17.62 12.15
N ARG A 130 5.07 -17.49 12.61
CA ARG A 130 6.01 -18.61 12.71
C ARG A 130 5.55 -19.65 13.73
N ALA A 131 5.09 -19.22 14.90
CA ALA A 131 4.57 -20.11 15.94
C ALA A 131 3.34 -20.88 15.44
N ASN A 132 2.50 -20.28 14.62
CA ASN A 132 1.33 -20.88 14.00
C ASN A 132 1.65 -21.75 12.77
N GLY A 133 2.89 -21.70 12.25
CA GLY A 133 3.32 -22.44 11.04
C GLY A 133 2.58 -21.99 9.76
N ALA A 134 1.89 -20.87 9.79
CA ALA A 134 1.13 -20.34 8.66
C ALA A 134 0.97 -18.80 8.77
N GLY A 135 0.85 -18.14 7.63
CA GLY A 135 0.59 -16.69 7.58
C GLY A 135 0.49 -16.17 6.16
N ARG A 136 -0.10 -14.98 6.02
CA ARG A 136 -0.18 -14.23 4.76
C ARG A 136 0.33 -12.81 4.99
N ILE A 137 1.37 -12.43 4.28
CA ILE A 137 1.88 -11.06 4.26
C ILE A 137 1.65 -10.50 2.86
N VAL A 138 0.82 -9.48 2.75
CA VAL A 138 0.54 -8.82 1.47
C VAL A 138 0.98 -7.37 1.55
N GLN A 139 1.84 -6.98 0.60
CA GLN A 139 2.38 -5.62 0.51
C GLN A 139 1.75 -4.88 -0.66
N CYS A 140 1.13 -3.72 -0.44
CA CYS A 140 0.60 -2.87 -1.49
C CYS A 140 1.72 -2.00 -2.07
N SER A 141 2.34 -2.49 -3.14
CA SER A 141 3.34 -1.75 -3.90
C SER A 141 2.67 -0.78 -4.90
N SER A 142 3.22 -0.65 -6.07
CA SER A 142 2.75 0.21 -7.16
C SER A 142 3.41 -0.20 -8.47
N VAL A 143 2.87 0.22 -9.61
CA VAL A 143 3.62 0.26 -10.87
C VAL A 143 4.94 1.03 -10.70
N LEU A 144 4.95 2.05 -9.83
CA LEU A 144 6.15 2.81 -9.46
C LEU A 144 7.11 2.05 -8.51
N GLY A 145 6.83 0.80 -8.20
CA GLY A 145 7.76 -0.09 -7.51
C GLY A 145 8.77 -0.76 -8.45
N PHE A 146 8.53 -0.72 -9.77
CA PHE A 146 9.44 -1.33 -10.75
C PHE A 146 9.68 -0.48 -12.00
N VAL A 147 8.97 0.64 -12.20
CA VAL A 147 9.30 1.68 -13.20
C VAL A 147 9.37 3.04 -12.53
N ALA A 148 10.13 3.96 -13.10
CA ALA A 148 10.30 5.31 -12.58
C ALA A 148 9.62 6.33 -13.50
N LEU A 149 8.89 7.27 -12.90
CA LEU A 149 8.32 8.43 -13.60
C LEU A 149 8.87 9.72 -13.01
N LYS A 150 9.11 10.72 -13.86
CA LYS A 150 9.57 12.04 -13.43
C LYS A 150 8.56 12.68 -12.46
N TYR A 151 9.05 13.48 -11.53
CA TYR A 151 8.29 14.14 -10.45
C TYR A 151 7.61 13.21 -9.45
N ARG A 152 8.01 11.93 -9.42
CA ARG A 152 7.53 10.92 -8.47
C ARG A 152 8.68 10.17 -7.78
N GLY A 153 9.90 10.72 -7.87
CA GLY A 153 11.13 10.03 -7.49
C GLY A 153 11.17 9.55 -6.06
N ALA A 154 10.74 10.37 -5.09
CA ALA A 154 10.73 9.98 -3.68
C ALA A 154 9.82 8.77 -3.43
N TYR A 155 8.59 8.81 -3.93
CA TYR A 155 7.65 7.69 -3.83
C TYR A 155 8.16 6.44 -4.56
N THR A 156 8.65 6.62 -5.79
CA THR A 156 9.28 5.55 -6.58
C THR A 156 10.38 4.85 -5.80
N ALA A 157 11.30 5.61 -5.20
CA ALA A 157 12.41 5.05 -4.41
C ALA A 157 11.88 4.19 -3.24
N SER A 158 10.86 4.65 -2.51
CA SER A 158 10.28 3.90 -1.40
C SER A 158 9.62 2.59 -1.87
N LYS A 159 8.95 2.61 -3.02
CA LYS A 159 8.30 1.42 -3.57
C LYS A 159 9.29 0.43 -4.20
N PHE A 160 10.38 0.90 -4.83
CA PHE A 160 11.48 0.02 -5.24
C PHE A 160 12.15 -0.68 -4.06
N ALA A 161 12.38 0.05 -2.96
CA ALA A 161 12.88 -0.55 -1.72
C ALA A 161 11.94 -1.65 -1.20
N LEU A 162 10.63 -1.38 -1.20
CA LEU A 162 9.60 -2.33 -0.78
C LEU A 162 9.57 -3.59 -1.66
N GLU A 163 9.75 -3.45 -2.99
CA GLU A 163 9.80 -4.59 -3.92
C GLU A 163 10.98 -5.52 -3.61
N ALA A 164 12.19 -4.96 -3.48
CA ALA A 164 13.39 -5.72 -3.15
C ALA A 164 13.28 -6.39 -1.77
N TYR A 165 12.81 -5.64 -0.76
CA TYR A 165 12.54 -6.16 0.58
C TYR A 165 11.57 -7.35 0.55
N THR A 166 10.47 -7.22 -0.18
CA THR A 166 9.43 -8.26 -0.24
C THR A 166 9.91 -9.51 -0.96
N ASP A 167 10.72 -9.36 -2.00
CA ASP A 167 11.34 -10.49 -2.69
C ASP A 167 12.31 -11.26 -1.77
N THR A 168 13.11 -10.54 -0.98
CA THR A 168 14.01 -11.12 0.01
C THR A 168 13.22 -11.84 1.11
N LEU A 169 12.23 -11.17 1.69
CA LEU A 169 11.38 -11.73 2.76
C LEU A 169 10.68 -13.02 2.29
N ARG A 170 10.20 -13.07 1.05
CA ARG A 170 9.58 -14.26 0.47
C ARG A 170 10.55 -15.43 0.38
N GLN A 171 11.83 -15.17 0.04
CA GLN A 171 12.87 -16.21 -0.04
C GLN A 171 13.23 -16.72 1.35
N GLU A 172 13.38 -15.83 2.34
CA GLU A 172 13.70 -16.17 3.72
C GLU A 172 12.58 -16.97 4.41
N LEU A 173 11.33 -16.76 4.00
CA LEU A 173 10.16 -17.47 4.53
C LEU A 173 9.80 -18.73 3.76
N ALA A 174 10.59 -19.12 2.75
CA ALA A 174 10.33 -20.33 1.97
C ALA A 174 10.32 -21.58 2.89
N GLY A 175 9.28 -22.41 2.75
CA GLY A 175 9.13 -23.63 3.54
C GLY A 175 8.53 -23.43 4.94
N THR A 176 8.27 -22.21 5.40
CA THR A 176 7.74 -21.92 6.75
C THR A 176 6.20 -21.96 6.84
N GLY A 177 5.50 -22.09 5.70
CA GLY A 177 4.05 -21.93 5.66
C GLY A 177 3.56 -20.48 5.57
N ILE A 178 4.45 -19.49 5.72
CA ILE A 178 4.12 -18.07 5.59
C ILE A 178 4.32 -17.65 4.13
N LEU A 179 3.28 -17.12 3.50
CA LEU A 179 3.32 -16.73 2.10
C LEU A 179 3.28 -15.22 1.94
N VAL A 180 4.17 -14.70 1.09
CA VAL A 180 4.37 -13.27 0.88
C VAL A 180 4.02 -12.91 -0.57
N SER A 181 3.19 -11.88 -0.74
CA SER A 181 2.74 -11.39 -2.04
C SER A 181 2.83 -9.87 -2.15
N LEU A 182 3.09 -9.40 -3.36
CA LEU A 182 2.99 -7.99 -3.76
C LEU A 182 1.71 -7.78 -4.57
N ILE A 183 1.01 -6.68 -4.29
CA ILE A 183 0.00 -6.15 -5.19
C ILE A 183 0.56 -4.85 -5.76
N GLU A 184 0.54 -4.72 -7.07
CA GLU A 184 1.15 -3.62 -7.81
C GLU A 184 0.05 -2.85 -8.58
N PRO A 185 -0.64 -1.90 -7.92
CA PRO A 185 -1.62 -1.07 -8.57
C PRO A 185 -0.99 -0.08 -9.55
N GLY A 186 -1.71 0.20 -10.63
CA GLY A 186 -1.55 1.43 -11.40
C GLY A 186 -2.51 2.51 -10.88
N PRO A 187 -3.12 3.32 -11.77
CA PRO A 187 -4.09 4.33 -11.37
C PRO A 187 -5.33 3.70 -10.71
N ILE A 188 -5.60 4.06 -9.45
CA ILE A 188 -6.79 3.64 -8.69
C ILE A 188 -7.51 4.88 -8.17
N ASP A 189 -8.84 4.87 -8.25
CA ASP A 189 -9.68 5.95 -7.78
C ASP A 189 -9.78 5.98 -6.26
N THR A 190 -9.01 6.85 -5.63
CA THR A 190 -8.91 7.00 -4.18
C THR A 190 -8.55 8.45 -3.85
N LYS A 191 -8.61 8.80 -2.58
CA LYS A 191 -8.11 10.09 -2.07
C LYS A 191 -6.58 10.26 -2.16
N PHE A 192 -5.87 9.33 -2.81
CA PHE A 192 -4.41 9.39 -2.94
C PHE A 192 -3.95 10.66 -3.67
N THR A 193 -4.67 11.11 -4.70
CA THR A 193 -4.36 12.35 -5.44
C THR A 193 -4.52 13.58 -4.56
N GLU A 194 -5.61 13.68 -3.79
CA GLU A 194 -5.85 14.77 -2.84
C GLU A 194 -4.76 14.82 -1.77
N ASN A 195 -4.41 13.65 -1.20
CA ASN A 195 -3.34 13.53 -0.22
C ASN A 195 -1.97 13.89 -0.82
N THR A 196 -1.74 13.57 -2.10
CA THR A 196 -0.52 13.93 -2.82
C THR A 196 -0.38 15.43 -2.97
N LEU A 197 -1.48 16.14 -3.29
CA LEU A 197 -1.49 17.59 -3.36
C LEU A 197 -1.21 18.22 -1.99
N ALA A 198 -1.87 17.76 -0.93
CA ALA A 198 -1.63 18.22 0.43
C ALA A 198 -0.15 18.03 0.88
N ASN A 199 0.49 16.94 0.46
CA ASN A 199 1.91 16.72 0.73
C ASN A 199 2.83 17.60 -0.11
N PHE A 200 2.45 17.96 -1.34
CA PHE A 200 3.15 18.97 -2.11
C PHE A 200 3.13 20.32 -1.39
N ASP A 201 1.95 20.76 -0.94
CA ASP A 201 1.79 22.03 -0.20
C ASP A 201 2.57 22.02 1.13
N ARG A 202 2.57 20.89 1.83
CA ARG A 202 3.32 20.73 3.09
C ARG A 202 4.83 20.84 2.92
N TRP A 203 5.41 20.22 1.88
CA TRP A 203 6.84 20.00 1.78
C TRP A 203 7.56 20.92 0.80
N ILE A 204 6.90 21.33 -0.27
CA ILE A 204 7.44 22.25 -1.29
C ILE A 204 6.78 23.60 -1.13
N GLY A 205 5.43 23.63 -1.08
CA GLY A 205 4.64 24.83 -0.89
C GLY A 205 4.84 25.88 -1.97
N ASP A 206 4.29 27.08 -1.73
CA ASP A 206 4.34 28.18 -2.68
C ASP A 206 5.75 28.76 -2.89
N ASP A 207 6.59 28.76 -1.86
CA ASP A 207 7.95 29.32 -1.94
C ASP A 207 8.87 28.36 -2.71
N GLY A 208 8.78 27.06 -2.47
CA GLY A 208 9.49 26.05 -3.26
C GLY A 208 9.03 26.05 -4.72
N LEU A 209 7.72 26.18 -4.95
CA LEU A 209 7.17 26.31 -6.30
C LEU A 209 7.72 27.52 -7.05
N LYS A 210 7.79 28.70 -6.40
CA LYS A 210 8.26 29.94 -7.01
C LYS A 210 9.75 29.90 -7.35
N SER A 211 10.57 29.25 -6.52
CA SER A 211 12.03 29.18 -6.66
C SER A 211 12.50 28.02 -7.55
N SER A 212 11.64 27.03 -7.81
CA SER A 212 12.00 25.83 -8.58
C SER A 212 12.23 26.11 -10.07
N ALA A 213 13.23 25.45 -10.63
CA ALA A 213 13.41 25.37 -12.09
C ALA A 213 12.23 24.64 -12.80
N HIS A 214 11.44 23.90 -12.05
CA HIS A 214 10.28 23.11 -12.53
C HIS A 214 8.94 23.81 -12.34
N ARG A 215 8.93 25.09 -11.99
CA ARG A 215 7.73 25.89 -11.68
C ARG A 215 6.59 25.69 -12.68
N ALA A 216 6.86 25.85 -13.96
CA ALA A 216 5.83 25.73 -15.01
C ALA A 216 5.17 24.35 -15.06
N THR A 217 5.95 23.27 -14.80
CA THR A 217 5.44 21.91 -14.71
C THR A 217 4.60 21.72 -13.44
N TYR A 218 5.02 22.26 -12.32
CA TYR A 218 4.26 22.18 -11.07
C TYR A 218 2.91 22.87 -11.17
N GLU A 219 2.86 24.07 -11.76
CA GLU A 219 1.62 24.82 -11.97
C GLU A 219 0.63 24.00 -12.80
N LYS A 220 1.06 23.39 -13.90
CA LYS A 220 0.20 22.51 -14.73
C LYS A 220 -0.29 21.30 -13.96
N ARG A 221 0.61 20.58 -13.27
CA ARG A 221 0.28 19.39 -12.50
C ARG A 221 -0.66 19.69 -11.34
N ARG A 222 -0.50 20.84 -10.68
CA ARG A 222 -1.39 21.31 -9.62
C ARG A 222 -2.81 21.50 -10.15
N VAL A 223 -2.97 22.26 -11.24
CA VAL A 223 -4.28 22.48 -11.90
C VAL A 223 -4.94 21.14 -12.23
N ARG A 224 -4.20 20.20 -12.78
CA ARG A 224 -4.72 18.87 -13.12
C ARG A 224 -5.11 18.04 -11.87
N MET A 225 -4.33 18.08 -10.79
CA MET A 225 -4.69 17.39 -9.54
C MET A 225 -5.93 18.03 -8.89
N GLU A 226 -6.07 19.35 -8.97
CA GLU A 226 -7.22 20.10 -8.44
C GLU A 226 -8.49 19.91 -9.28
N SER A 227 -8.39 19.67 -10.60
CA SER A 227 -9.56 19.44 -11.46
C SER A 227 -10.31 18.16 -11.11
N GLY A 228 -9.66 17.21 -10.44
CA GLY A 228 -10.27 15.93 -10.09
C GLY A 228 -10.62 15.04 -11.28
N GLU A 229 -10.23 15.45 -12.51
CA GLU A 229 -10.52 14.65 -13.71
C GLU A 229 -9.91 13.26 -13.62
N PRO A 230 -10.68 12.21 -13.88
CA PRO A 230 -10.17 10.84 -13.84
C PRO A 230 -9.13 10.64 -14.94
N GLY A 231 -7.93 10.26 -14.55
CA GLY A 231 -6.90 9.84 -15.50
C GLY A 231 -7.31 8.59 -16.29
N PRO A 232 -6.70 8.34 -17.45
CA PRO A 232 -6.97 7.15 -18.25
C PRO A 232 -6.64 5.87 -17.47
N PHE A 233 -7.41 4.80 -17.71
CA PHE A 233 -7.23 3.48 -17.10
C PHE A 233 -7.38 3.44 -15.57
N LYS A 234 -7.98 4.46 -14.94
CA LYS A 234 -8.25 4.51 -13.51
C LYS A 234 -9.31 3.47 -13.15
N LEU A 235 -9.00 2.57 -12.22
CA LEU A 235 -9.92 1.55 -11.73
C LEU A 235 -10.39 1.88 -10.32
N GLN A 236 -11.52 1.28 -9.91
CA GLN A 236 -12.02 1.38 -8.55
C GLN A 236 -11.20 0.51 -7.57
N PRO A 237 -11.15 0.83 -6.26
CA PRO A 237 -10.44 0.08 -5.22
C PRO A 237 -10.70 -1.43 -5.22
N GLU A 238 -11.91 -1.85 -5.59
CA GLU A 238 -12.35 -3.25 -5.66
C GLU A 238 -11.49 -4.10 -6.61
N ALA A 239 -10.90 -3.47 -7.64
CA ALA A 239 -9.97 -4.16 -8.54
C ALA A 239 -8.71 -4.63 -7.81
N VAL A 240 -8.23 -3.85 -6.84
CA VAL A 240 -7.11 -4.21 -5.95
C VAL A 240 -7.56 -5.27 -4.96
N VAL A 241 -8.73 -5.09 -4.34
CA VAL A 241 -9.28 -6.01 -3.34
C VAL A 241 -9.52 -7.41 -3.95
N LYS A 242 -9.93 -7.50 -5.20
CA LYS A 242 -10.04 -8.78 -5.92
C LYS A 242 -8.70 -9.54 -5.95
N ARG A 243 -7.58 -8.84 -6.09
CA ARG A 243 -6.23 -9.44 -6.06
C ARG A 243 -5.83 -9.81 -4.64
N LEU A 244 -6.18 -8.96 -3.67
CA LEU A 244 -5.96 -9.22 -2.25
C LEU A 244 -6.70 -10.50 -1.81
N VAL A 245 -7.96 -10.66 -2.14
CA VAL A 245 -8.74 -11.88 -1.83
C VAL A 245 -8.03 -13.12 -2.39
N HIS A 246 -7.56 -13.08 -3.63
CA HIS A 246 -6.83 -14.21 -4.19
C HIS A 246 -5.49 -14.46 -3.46
N ALA A 247 -4.76 -13.42 -3.07
CA ALA A 247 -3.51 -13.56 -2.31
C ALA A 247 -3.74 -14.18 -0.93
N LEU A 248 -4.88 -13.87 -0.30
CA LEU A 248 -5.25 -14.36 1.02
C LEU A 248 -5.84 -15.79 1.02
N GLU A 249 -6.64 -16.12 0.00
CA GLU A 249 -7.47 -17.33 0.02
C GLU A 249 -6.95 -18.45 -0.88
N ALA A 250 -6.13 -18.15 -1.87
CA ALA A 250 -5.59 -19.18 -2.76
C ALA A 250 -4.60 -20.10 -2.01
N LYS A 251 -4.66 -21.41 -2.29
CA LYS A 251 -3.68 -22.40 -1.77
C LYS A 251 -2.25 -22.05 -2.22
N ARG A 252 -2.09 -21.52 -3.44
CA ARG A 252 -0.81 -21.09 -4.03
C ARG A 252 -0.98 -19.67 -4.58
N PRO A 253 -0.86 -18.63 -3.74
CA PRO A 253 -0.95 -17.26 -4.21
C PRO A 253 0.23 -16.93 -5.12
N LYS A 254 0.01 -15.95 -6.01
CA LYS A 254 1.09 -15.42 -6.84
C LYS A 254 2.03 -14.56 -6.00
N ALA A 255 3.31 -14.51 -6.35
CA ALA A 255 4.26 -13.60 -5.76
C ALA A 255 3.90 -12.12 -6.07
N ARG A 256 3.35 -11.85 -7.27
CA ARG A 256 3.00 -10.50 -7.76
C ARG A 256 1.63 -10.48 -8.44
N TYR A 257 0.91 -9.39 -8.24
CA TYR A 257 -0.42 -9.13 -8.80
C TYR A 257 -0.45 -7.74 -9.44
N HIS A 258 -0.28 -7.67 -10.75
CA HIS A 258 -0.54 -6.44 -11.50
C HIS A 258 -2.04 -6.17 -11.55
N VAL A 259 -2.48 -4.94 -11.26
CA VAL A 259 -3.91 -4.65 -11.15
C VAL A 259 -4.47 -3.99 -12.41
N THR A 260 -3.79 -3.02 -12.99
CA THR A 260 -4.26 -2.30 -14.17
C THR A 260 -3.56 -2.78 -15.44
N VAL A 261 -4.16 -2.45 -16.61
CA VAL A 261 -3.53 -2.73 -17.92
C VAL A 261 -2.17 -2.01 -18.04
N PRO A 262 -2.06 -0.70 -17.73
CA PRO A 262 -0.76 -0.03 -17.77
C PRO A 262 0.31 -0.71 -16.92
N THR A 263 -0.03 -1.17 -15.71
CA THR A 263 0.90 -1.91 -14.84
C THR A 263 1.42 -3.17 -15.51
N THR A 264 0.53 -3.95 -16.14
CA THR A 264 0.92 -5.18 -16.84
C THR A 264 1.83 -4.88 -18.04
N VAL A 265 1.49 -3.85 -18.83
CA VAL A 265 2.30 -3.41 -19.99
C VAL A 265 3.68 -2.97 -19.51
N MET A 266 3.76 -2.14 -18.47
CA MET A 266 5.04 -1.65 -17.93
C MET A 266 5.89 -2.78 -17.32
N ALA A 267 5.26 -3.80 -16.71
CA ALA A 267 5.98 -4.97 -16.19
C ALA A 267 6.62 -5.80 -17.30
N VAL A 268 5.96 -5.92 -18.45
CA VAL A 268 6.56 -6.55 -19.65
C VAL A 268 7.64 -5.66 -20.26
N ALA A 269 7.35 -4.37 -20.45
CA ALA A 269 8.29 -3.40 -21.00
C ALA A 269 9.61 -3.37 -20.21
N LYS A 270 9.53 -3.33 -18.88
CA LYS A 270 10.70 -3.38 -17.97
C LYS A 270 11.61 -4.59 -18.20
N ARG A 271 11.04 -5.73 -18.61
CA ARG A 271 11.80 -6.98 -18.84
C ARG A 271 12.42 -7.09 -20.22
N VAL A 272 11.81 -6.44 -21.22
CA VAL A 272 12.22 -6.65 -22.63
C VAL A 272 12.90 -5.42 -23.26
N LEU A 273 12.62 -4.21 -22.74
CA LEU A 273 13.21 -3.00 -23.29
C LEU A 273 14.57 -2.68 -22.66
N PRO A 274 15.55 -2.25 -23.45
CA PRO A 274 16.76 -1.61 -22.94
C PRO A 274 16.40 -0.30 -22.22
N THR A 275 17.23 0.10 -21.26
CA THR A 275 16.97 1.26 -20.38
C THR A 275 16.58 2.52 -21.16
N SER A 276 17.28 2.83 -22.24
CA SER A 276 17.03 4.04 -23.04
C SER A 276 15.64 4.08 -23.70
N LEU A 277 15.09 2.92 -24.09
CA LEU A 277 13.73 2.84 -24.64
C LEU A 277 12.67 2.86 -23.52
N LEU A 278 12.97 2.22 -22.41
CA LEU A 278 12.10 2.27 -21.24
C LEU A 278 11.98 3.71 -20.71
N ASP A 279 13.10 4.45 -20.62
CA ASP A 279 13.09 5.85 -20.18
C ASP A 279 12.24 6.72 -21.10
N ARG A 280 12.38 6.55 -22.44
CA ARG A 280 11.53 7.27 -23.41
C ARG A 280 10.04 6.97 -23.21
N LEU A 281 9.69 5.71 -22.96
CA LEU A 281 8.32 5.31 -22.69
C LEU A 281 7.81 5.93 -21.37
N CYS A 282 8.63 5.92 -20.33
CA CYS A 282 8.30 6.51 -19.02
C CYS A 282 8.16 8.04 -19.09
N ILE A 283 9.03 8.71 -19.85
CA ILE A 283 8.94 10.16 -20.09
C ILE A 283 7.65 10.48 -20.83
N TRP A 284 7.37 9.79 -21.95
CA TRP A 284 6.14 9.97 -22.70
C TRP A 284 4.87 9.73 -21.84
N ALA A 285 4.87 8.67 -21.00
CA ALA A 285 3.75 8.40 -20.11
C ALA A 285 3.56 9.50 -19.06
N ALA A 286 4.65 10.05 -18.51
CA ALA A 286 4.60 11.14 -17.53
C ALA A 286 4.16 12.47 -18.17
N ASP A 287 4.54 12.75 -19.43
CA ASP A 287 4.12 13.95 -20.16
C ASP A 287 2.64 13.89 -20.54
N GLY A 288 2.11 12.71 -20.81
CA GLY A 288 0.68 12.51 -21.04
C GLY A 288 -0.17 12.75 -19.78
N GLU A 289 0.46 12.86 -18.61
CA GLU A 289 -0.17 13.26 -17.35
C GLU A 289 -0.07 14.77 -17.09
N GLU A 290 0.59 15.57 -17.92
CA GLU A 290 0.68 17.04 -17.86
C GLU A 290 -0.39 17.70 -18.76
#